data_38c8937d347e91fb1ba843d776d64405
#
_entry.id   38c8937d347e91fb1ba843d776d64405
#
_cell.length_a   1.000
_cell.length_b   1.000
_cell.length_c   1.000
_cell.angle_alpha   90.00
_cell.angle_beta   90.00
_cell.angle_gamma   90.00
#
_symmetry.space_group_name_H-M   'P 1'
#
loop_
_entity.id
_entity.type
_entity.pdbx_description
1 polymer ?
#
loop_
_entity_poly.entity_id
_entity_poly.type
_entity_poly.pdbx_seq_one_letter_code
_entity_poly.pdbx_strand_id
1 'polypeptide(L)'
;RAPYVDVVFGPQTLHRLSDLLTKRRQTGISQVDISFPEIEKFDHLPASRQTRGSAYVSIMEGCSKYCSYCVVPYTRGEEVSRPFDDVLTEVAGLASQGVKEIVLLGQNVNAYLGKMGGSDELADFALLIEYIAEIPGVERIRFTTSHPKEFTQRLIDVYAKVPKLVSHLHLPVQHGSDSMLSAMKRGYTALEYKSIIRKMRAVRPDLTLSSDFIVGFPGETEADFEKLLKMVQDLQFDNSFCFIFS
;
A
#
# COMPACT_ATOMS: atom_id res chain seq x y z
N ARG A 1 7.05 30.33 2.26
CA ARG A 1 7.00 30.32 0.77
C ARG A 1 8.43 30.29 0.23
N ALA A 2 8.68 29.44 -0.76
CA ALA A 2 9.97 29.31 -1.44
C ALA A 2 9.91 30.08 -2.76
N PRO A 3 10.42 31.32 -2.86
CA PRO A 3 10.26 32.19 -4.03
C PRO A 3 10.96 31.66 -5.30
N TYR A 4 11.83 30.65 -5.14
CA TYR A 4 12.56 29.99 -6.22
C TYR A 4 11.78 28.79 -6.81
N VAL A 5 10.58 28.47 -6.29
CA VAL A 5 9.75 27.38 -6.81
C VAL A 5 8.78 27.94 -7.85
N ASP A 6 8.90 27.46 -9.06
CA ASP A 6 8.09 27.90 -10.20
C ASP A 6 6.75 27.16 -10.32
N VAL A 7 6.71 25.85 -10.02
CA VAL A 7 5.52 25.03 -10.09
C VAL A 7 5.45 24.07 -8.91
N VAL A 8 4.26 23.99 -8.30
CA VAL A 8 3.91 23.01 -7.27
C VAL A 8 2.68 22.25 -7.76
N PHE A 9 2.74 20.92 -7.74
CA PHE A 9 1.60 20.09 -8.13
C PHE A 9 1.49 18.86 -7.22
N GLY A 10 0.27 18.36 -7.07
CA GLY A 10 -0.02 17.11 -6.37
C GLY A 10 0.21 15.88 -7.26
N PRO A 11 0.27 14.67 -6.67
CA PRO A 11 0.39 13.44 -7.45
C PRO A 11 -0.73 13.26 -8.49
N GLN A 12 -1.94 13.69 -8.15
CA GLN A 12 -3.13 13.58 -8.99
C GLN A 12 -3.12 14.56 -10.17
N THR A 13 -2.31 15.62 -10.11
CA THR A 13 -2.24 16.66 -11.15
C THR A 13 -0.95 16.61 -11.95
N LEU A 14 -0.17 15.54 -11.83
CA LEU A 14 1.10 15.35 -12.56
C LEU A 14 0.91 15.46 -14.08
N HIS A 15 -0.17 14.95 -14.62
CA HIS A 15 -0.50 15.03 -16.06
C HIS A 15 -0.65 16.47 -16.57
N ARG A 16 -0.96 17.44 -15.69
CA ARG A 16 -1.10 18.87 -16.01
C ARG A 16 0.22 19.64 -15.94
N LEU A 17 1.35 18.98 -15.65
CA LEU A 17 2.65 19.65 -15.47
C LEU A 17 3.05 20.49 -16.69
N SER A 18 2.83 19.99 -17.91
CA SER A 18 3.14 20.71 -19.16
C SER A 18 2.37 22.03 -19.26
N ASP A 19 1.09 22.02 -18.89
CA ASP A 19 0.24 23.21 -18.91
C ASP A 19 0.65 24.21 -17.83
N LEU A 20 0.97 23.73 -16.64
CA LEU A 20 1.45 24.58 -15.53
C LEU A 20 2.79 25.26 -15.90
N LEU A 21 3.71 24.54 -16.53
CA LEU A 21 4.97 25.10 -17.00
C LEU A 21 4.75 26.15 -18.11
N THR A 22 3.83 25.89 -19.03
CA THR A 22 3.46 26.83 -20.09
C THR A 22 2.87 28.11 -19.50
N LYS A 23 1.92 28.00 -18.59
CA LYS A 23 1.34 29.13 -17.88
C LYS A 23 2.40 29.94 -17.10
N ARG A 24 3.30 29.24 -16.39
CA ARG A 24 4.42 29.90 -15.68
C ARG A 24 5.29 30.71 -16.61
N ARG A 25 5.64 30.17 -17.78
CA ARG A 25 6.46 30.88 -18.80
C ARG A 25 5.76 32.11 -19.38
N GLN A 26 4.45 32.01 -19.61
CA GLN A 26 3.65 33.10 -20.19
C GLN A 26 3.38 34.22 -19.18
N THR A 27 3.09 33.89 -17.92
CA THR A 27 2.63 34.87 -16.93
C THR A 27 3.73 35.39 -16.03
N GLY A 28 4.86 34.69 -15.91
CA GLY A 28 5.91 34.99 -14.94
C GLY A 28 5.51 34.66 -13.48
N ILE A 29 4.30 34.12 -13.23
CA ILE A 29 3.75 33.86 -11.90
C ILE A 29 3.86 32.36 -11.58
N SER A 30 4.32 32.03 -10.36
CA SER A 30 4.37 30.63 -9.90
C SER A 30 2.99 29.99 -9.93
N GLN A 31 2.94 28.74 -10.41
CA GLN A 31 1.71 27.97 -10.55
C GLN A 31 1.59 26.93 -9.44
N VAL A 32 0.40 26.76 -8.88
CA VAL A 32 0.12 25.77 -7.83
C VAL A 32 -1.17 25.02 -8.21
N ASP A 33 -1.08 23.71 -8.36
CA ASP A 33 -2.23 22.82 -8.53
C ASP A 33 -2.08 21.60 -7.61
N ILE A 34 -2.70 21.70 -6.43
CA ILE A 34 -2.77 20.66 -5.41
C ILE A 34 -4.20 20.12 -5.26
N SER A 35 -5.01 20.27 -6.30
CA SER A 35 -6.38 19.76 -6.32
C SER A 35 -6.41 18.22 -6.30
N PHE A 36 -7.51 17.66 -5.80
CA PHE A 36 -7.79 16.23 -5.76
C PHE A 36 -9.00 15.92 -6.66
N PRO A 37 -8.82 15.85 -7.98
CA PRO A 37 -9.92 15.47 -8.86
C PRO A 37 -10.26 13.98 -8.62
N GLU A 38 -11.46 13.70 -8.09
CA GLU A 38 -11.90 12.33 -7.79
C GLU A 38 -12.02 11.46 -9.05
N ILE A 39 -12.31 12.08 -10.19
CA ILE A 39 -12.61 11.40 -11.45
C ILE A 39 -11.34 10.95 -12.20
N GLU A 40 -10.16 11.53 -11.90
CA GLU A 40 -8.95 11.36 -12.71
C GLU A 40 -7.84 10.52 -12.04
N LYS A 41 -8.11 9.86 -10.91
CA LYS A 41 -7.05 9.20 -10.12
C LYS A 41 -6.24 8.16 -10.90
N PHE A 42 -6.85 7.48 -11.88
CA PHE A 42 -6.19 6.42 -12.65
C PHE A 42 -6.16 6.68 -14.16
N ASP A 43 -6.91 7.65 -14.68
CA ASP A 43 -7.09 7.88 -16.12
C ASP A 43 -5.82 8.32 -16.84
N HIS A 44 -4.85 8.88 -16.12
CA HIS A 44 -3.60 9.41 -16.67
C HIS A 44 -2.35 8.72 -16.08
N LEU A 45 -2.48 7.47 -15.65
CA LEU A 45 -1.31 6.70 -15.23
C LEU A 45 -0.37 6.53 -16.42
N PRO A 46 0.94 6.89 -16.28
CA PRO A 46 1.91 6.59 -17.32
C PRO A 46 1.97 5.07 -17.51
N ALA A 47 2.17 4.62 -18.75
CA ALA A 47 2.37 3.20 -19.01
C ALA A 47 3.45 2.64 -18.08
N SER A 48 3.15 1.50 -17.46
CA SER A 48 4.04 0.86 -16.50
C SER A 48 5.42 0.65 -17.12
N ARG A 49 6.46 1.23 -16.49
CA ARG A 49 7.83 1.06 -16.95
C ARG A 49 8.26 -0.39 -16.71
N GLN A 50 8.59 -1.07 -17.77
CA GLN A 50 9.22 -2.37 -17.71
C GLN A 50 10.65 -2.22 -17.17
N THR A 51 10.91 -2.77 -15.99
CA THR A 51 12.25 -3.22 -15.64
C THR A 51 12.35 -4.68 -16.08
N ARG A 52 13.49 -5.12 -16.58
CA ARG A 52 13.65 -6.50 -17.06
C ARG A 52 13.16 -7.48 -16.00
N GLY A 53 12.01 -8.14 -16.26
CA GLY A 53 11.44 -9.19 -15.42
C GLY A 53 10.40 -8.78 -14.38
N SER A 54 10.29 -7.50 -13.95
CA SER A 54 9.27 -7.05 -12.99
C SER A 54 8.57 -5.77 -13.43
N ALA A 55 7.33 -5.59 -13.01
CA ALA A 55 6.56 -4.35 -13.22
C ALA A 55 5.75 -3.99 -11.97
N TYR A 56 5.56 -2.68 -11.79
CA TYR A 56 4.75 -2.12 -10.72
C TYR A 56 3.38 -1.75 -11.27
N VAL A 57 2.32 -2.22 -10.60
CA VAL A 57 0.93 -1.97 -10.97
C VAL A 57 0.20 -1.30 -9.81
N SER A 58 -0.21 -0.06 -9.99
CA SER A 58 -1.04 0.64 -9.01
C SER A 58 -2.45 0.09 -9.06
N ILE A 59 -2.94 -0.46 -7.93
CA ILE A 59 -4.28 -1.04 -7.83
C ILE A 59 -5.25 -0.17 -7.03
N MET A 60 -4.72 0.71 -6.19
CA MET A 60 -5.51 1.63 -5.40
C MET A 60 -4.70 2.87 -5.01
N GLU A 61 -5.38 3.95 -4.70
CA GLU A 61 -4.79 5.20 -4.22
C GLU A 61 -5.59 5.78 -3.05
N GLY A 62 -4.89 6.52 -2.17
CA GLY A 62 -5.46 7.09 -0.95
C GLY A 62 -5.54 6.10 0.21
N CYS A 63 -6.00 6.57 1.36
CA CYS A 63 -6.19 5.74 2.55
C CYS A 63 -7.20 6.38 3.50
N SER A 64 -8.21 5.62 3.92
CA SER A 64 -9.27 6.08 4.82
C SER A 64 -9.08 5.64 6.27
N LYS A 65 -7.85 5.26 6.68
CA LYS A 65 -7.59 4.80 8.06
C LYS A 65 -7.38 5.93 9.06
N TYR A 66 -6.96 7.11 8.62
CA TYR A 66 -6.74 8.30 9.45
C TYR A 66 -5.91 8.01 10.72
N CYS A 67 -4.86 7.19 10.59
CA CYS A 67 -3.89 6.99 11.68
C CYS A 67 -3.32 8.35 12.11
N SER A 68 -3.21 8.59 13.42
CA SER A 68 -2.94 9.93 13.97
C SER A 68 -1.57 10.52 13.62
N TYR A 69 -0.64 9.70 13.17
CA TYR A 69 0.70 10.12 12.71
C TYR A 69 0.80 10.27 11.18
N CYS A 70 -0.26 9.91 10.43
CA CYS A 70 -0.17 9.72 8.98
C CYS A 70 -0.81 10.86 8.20
N VAL A 71 -0.06 11.43 7.26
CA VAL A 71 -0.52 12.52 6.40
C VAL A 71 -1.22 12.04 5.12
N VAL A 72 -1.19 10.74 4.83
CA VAL A 72 -1.69 10.18 3.56
C VAL A 72 -3.13 10.56 3.23
N PRO A 73 -4.12 10.48 4.15
CA PRO A 73 -5.49 10.90 3.83
C PRO A 73 -5.60 12.36 3.36
N TYR A 74 -4.72 13.23 3.86
CA TYR A 74 -4.70 14.66 3.53
C TYR A 74 -3.92 14.98 2.26
N THR A 75 -3.02 14.09 1.82
CA THR A 75 -2.15 14.30 0.66
C THR A 75 -2.51 13.44 -0.55
N ARG A 76 -3.21 12.33 -0.33
CA ARG A 76 -3.65 11.38 -1.36
C ARG A 76 -5.17 11.24 -1.42
N GLY A 77 -5.89 11.82 -0.44
CA GLY A 77 -7.34 11.71 -0.31
C GLY A 77 -7.79 10.34 0.19
N GLU A 78 -9.10 10.13 0.12
CA GLU A 78 -9.72 8.88 0.51
C GLU A 78 -9.36 7.73 -0.44
N GLU A 79 -9.58 6.53 0.05
CA GLU A 79 -9.27 5.26 -0.58
C GLU A 79 -10.14 5.06 -1.84
N VAL A 80 -9.50 4.86 -2.98
CA VAL A 80 -10.14 4.54 -4.26
C VAL A 80 -9.42 3.35 -4.87
N SER A 81 -10.17 2.28 -5.19
CA SER A 81 -9.66 1.10 -5.88
C SER A 81 -9.89 1.21 -7.38
N ARG A 82 -8.92 0.77 -8.17
CA ARG A 82 -9.08 0.63 -9.63
C ARG A 82 -10.11 -0.45 -9.94
N PRO A 83 -10.84 -0.33 -11.06
CA PRO A 83 -11.67 -1.41 -11.55
C PRO A 83 -10.87 -2.72 -11.72
N PHE A 84 -11.48 -3.83 -11.36
CA PHE A 84 -10.85 -5.14 -11.36
C PHE A 84 -10.34 -5.54 -12.75
N ASP A 85 -11.17 -5.35 -13.77
CA ASP A 85 -10.85 -5.71 -15.15
C ASP A 85 -9.70 -4.87 -15.72
N ASP A 86 -9.60 -3.59 -15.33
CA ASP A 86 -8.51 -2.71 -15.77
C ASP A 86 -7.16 -3.17 -15.23
N VAL A 87 -7.13 -3.61 -13.95
CA VAL A 87 -5.91 -4.17 -13.35
C VAL A 87 -5.51 -5.46 -14.05
N LEU A 88 -6.45 -6.37 -14.30
CA LEU A 88 -6.18 -7.62 -15.00
C LEU A 88 -5.71 -7.40 -16.43
N THR A 89 -6.32 -6.44 -17.14
CA THR A 89 -5.93 -6.07 -18.51
C THR A 89 -4.49 -5.55 -18.56
N GLU A 90 -4.11 -4.67 -17.64
CA GLU A 90 -2.74 -4.17 -17.53
C GLU A 90 -1.75 -5.29 -17.23
N VAL A 91 -2.06 -6.16 -16.26
CA VAL A 91 -1.19 -7.28 -15.89
C VAL A 91 -1.02 -8.26 -17.06
N ALA A 92 -2.11 -8.59 -17.77
CA ALA A 92 -2.04 -9.47 -18.95
C ALA A 92 -1.19 -8.84 -20.08
N GLY A 93 -1.34 -7.54 -20.30
CA GLY A 93 -0.50 -6.79 -21.25
C GLY A 93 0.98 -6.81 -20.88
N LEU A 94 1.33 -6.63 -19.61
CA LEU A 94 2.70 -6.72 -19.11
C LEU A 94 3.28 -8.15 -19.23
N ALA A 95 2.50 -9.17 -18.86
CA ALA A 95 2.91 -10.55 -18.99
C ALA A 95 3.17 -10.95 -20.44
N SER A 96 2.33 -10.50 -21.39
CA SER A 96 2.53 -10.73 -22.83
C SER A 96 3.83 -10.11 -23.38
N GLN A 97 4.34 -9.07 -22.71
CA GLN A 97 5.61 -8.40 -23.01
C GLN A 97 6.81 -9.04 -22.29
N GLY A 98 6.60 -10.15 -21.56
CA GLY A 98 7.66 -10.91 -20.88
C GLY A 98 7.92 -10.50 -19.43
N VAL A 99 7.07 -9.69 -18.82
CA VAL A 99 7.14 -9.40 -17.38
C VAL A 99 6.71 -10.64 -16.61
N LYS A 100 7.51 -11.06 -15.64
CA LYS A 100 7.29 -12.28 -14.84
C LYS A 100 6.88 -12.01 -13.40
N GLU A 101 7.29 -10.88 -12.85
CA GLU A 101 6.93 -10.46 -11.49
C GLU A 101 6.04 -9.22 -11.52
N ILE A 102 4.88 -9.31 -10.89
CA ILE A 102 3.95 -8.20 -10.70
C ILE A 102 4.02 -7.73 -9.25
N VAL A 103 4.31 -6.43 -9.06
CA VAL A 103 4.33 -5.78 -7.75
C VAL A 103 3.13 -4.87 -7.65
N LEU A 104 2.14 -5.25 -6.83
CA LEU A 104 0.91 -4.50 -6.62
C LEU A 104 1.17 -3.34 -5.64
N LEU A 105 0.81 -2.14 -6.04
CA LEU A 105 1.06 -0.91 -5.29
C LEU A 105 -0.24 -0.21 -4.87
N GLY A 106 -0.15 0.46 -3.72
CA GLY A 106 -1.18 1.33 -3.17
C GLY A 106 -0.76 1.83 -1.80
N GLN A 107 -1.57 2.64 -1.14
CA GLN A 107 -1.30 3.10 0.22
C GLN A 107 -1.85 2.15 1.31
N ASN A 108 -2.76 1.24 0.91
CA ASN A 108 -3.35 0.20 1.77
C ASN A 108 -3.87 -0.95 0.90
N VAL A 109 -2.96 -1.68 0.24
CA VAL A 109 -3.32 -2.61 -0.85
C VAL A 109 -4.29 -3.71 -0.44
N ASN A 110 -4.24 -4.17 0.81
CA ASN A 110 -5.13 -5.23 1.29
C ASN A 110 -6.56 -4.75 1.62
N ALA A 111 -6.83 -3.44 1.51
CA ALA A 111 -8.18 -2.88 1.51
C ALA A 111 -8.79 -2.76 0.11
N TYR A 112 -8.10 -3.23 -0.93
CA TYR A 112 -8.61 -3.17 -2.31
C TYR A 112 -10.01 -3.79 -2.44
N LEU A 113 -10.91 -3.03 -3.07
CA LEU A 113 -12.28 -3.42 -3.42
C LEU A 113 -12.62 -2.82 -4.79
N GLY A 114 -12.24 -3.51 -5.86
CA GLY A 114 -12.47 -3.07 -7.24
C GLY A 114 -13.81 -3.53 -7.80
N LYS A 115 -14.50 -2.69 -8.55
CA LYS A 115 -15.71 -3.06 -9.30
C LYS A 115 -15.37 -4.05 -10.41
N MET A 116 -16.24 -5.04 -10.64
CA MET A 116 -16.10 -6.11 -11.64
C MET A 116 -17.07 -5.90 -12.80
N GLY A 117 -16.59 -6.11 -14.03
CA GLY A 117 -17.43 -6.25 -15.22
C GLY A 117 -18.39 -5.10 -15.48
N GLY A 118 -18.11 -3.88 -15.02
CA GLY A 118 -19.01 -2.74 -15.15
C GLY A 118 -20.28 -2.85 -14.27
N SER A 119 -20.34 -3.83 -13.37
CA SER A 119 -21.40 -4.03 -12.38
C SER A 119 -21.05 -3.37 -11.04
N ASP A 120 -21.98 -3.43 -10.07
CA ASP A 120 -21.70 -3.04 -8.70
C ASP A 120 -21.10 -4.17 -7.83
N GLU A 121 -20.81 -5.32 -8.43
CA GLU A 121 -20.11 -6.42 -7.76
C GLU A 121 -18.66 -6.03 -7.48
N LEU A 122 -18.18 -6.34 -6.27
CA LEU A 122 -16.86 -5.95 -5.79
C LEU A 122 -15.95 -7.17 -5.66
N ALA A 123 -14.76 -7.07 -6.24
CA ALA A 123 -13.66 -7.99 -6.02
C ALA A 123 -12.76 -7.48 -4.89
N ASP A 124 -12.51 -8.32 -3.89
CA ASP A 124 -11.53 -8.04 -2.85
C ASP A 124 -10.07 -8.32 -3.31
N PHE A 125 -9.12 -7.95 -2.47
CA PHE A 125 -7.70 -8.15 -2.77
C PHE A 125 -7.31 -9.63 -2.92
N ALA A 126 -7.94 -10.52 -2.17
CA ALA A 126 -7.70 -11.95 -2.26
C ALA A 126 -8.12 -12.50 -3.64
N LEU A 127 -9.30 -12.13 -4.12
CA LEU A 127 -9.78 -12.50 -5.45
C LEU A 127 -8.87 -11.93 -6.55
N LEU A 128 -8.43 -10.68 -6.41
CA LEU A 128 -7.50 -10.08 -7.37
C LEU A 128 -6.21 -10.88 -7.51
N ILE A 129 -5.61 -11.31 -6.39
CA ILE A 129 -4.40 -12.15 -6.40
C ILE A 129 -4.66 -13.50 -7.08
N GLU A 130 -5.80 -14.15 -6.77
CA GLU A 130 -6.17 -15.43 -7.39
C GLU A 130 -6.25 -15.30 -8.93
N TYR A 131 -6.91 -14.26 -9.43
CA TYR A 131 -7.02 -14.05 -10.88
C TYR A 131 -5.71 -13.66 -11.55
N ILE A 132 -4.90 -12.80 -10.93
CA ILE A 132 -3.56 -12.47 -11.44
C ILE A 132 -2.68 -13.71 -11.53
N ALA A 133 -2.81 -14.63 -10.57
CA ALA A 133 -2.04 -15.87 -10.57
C ALA A 133 -2.38 -16.80 -11.75
N GLU A 134 -3.59 -16.73 -12.29
CA GLU A 134 -4.00 -17.52 -13.47
C GLU A 134 -3.52 -16.92 -14.80
N ILE A 135 -3.04 -15.66 -14.81
CA ILE A 135 -2.56 -15.02 -16.05
C ILE A 135 -1.30 -15.75 -16.56
N PRO A 136 -1.30 -16.23 -17.82
CA PRO A 136 -0.14 -16.85 -18.42
C PRO A 136 1.07 -15.88 -18.46
N GLY A 137 2.25 -16.38 -18.07
CA GLY A 137 3.49 -15.57 -18.04
C GLY A 137 3.77 -14.91 -16.68
N VAL A 138 2.78 -14.71 -15.81
CA VAL A 138 3.00 -14.27 -14.42
C VAL A 138 3.60 -15.44 -13.61
N GLU A 139 4.78 -15.26 -13.06
CA GLU A 139 5.48 -16.24 -12.24
C GLU A 139 5.51 -15.87 -10.76
N ARG A 140 5.51 -14.56 -10.44
CA ARG A 140 5.54 -14.05 -9.07
C ARG A 140 4.61 -12.86 -8.88
N ILE A 141 3.98 -12.81 -7.73
CA ILE A 141 3.14 -11.72 -7.28
C ILE A 141 3.70 -11.21 -5.95
N ARG A 142 3.87 -9.91 -5.85
CA ARG A 142 4.30 -9.22 -4.65
C ARG A 142 3.41 -8.02 -4.39
N PHE A 143 3.27 -7.61 -3.16
CA PHE A 143 2.60 -6.36 -2.80
C PHE A 143 3.33 -5.66 -1.64
N THR A 144 3.06 -4.38 -1.48
CA THR A 144 3.62 -3.55 -0.41
C THR A 144 2.51 -2.73 0.22
N THR A 145 2.76 -2.21 1.42
CA THR A 145 1.89 -1.24 2.10
C THR A 145 0.52 -1.83 2.45
N SER A 146 0.52 -2.70 3.45
CA SER A 146 -0.69 -3.34 4.00
C SER A 146 -1.02 -2.85 5.41
N HIS A 147 -2.27 -3.02 5.82
CA HIS A 147 -2.74 -2.67 7.16
C HIS A 147 -3.28 -3.91 7.88
N PRO A 148 -2.85 -4.20 9.13
CA PRO A 148 -3.26 -5.39 9.85
C PRO A 148 -4.77 -5.58 9.97
N LYS A 149 -5.54 -4.48 10.12
CA LYS A 149 -7.00 -4.52 10.23
C LYS A 149 -7.69 -5.13 9.01
N GLU A 150 -7.09 -4.97 7.82
CA GLU A 150 -7.62 -5.51 6.56
C GLU A 150 -7.02 -6.87 6.21
N PHE A 151 -6.24 -7.48 7.13
CA PHE A 151 -5.64 -8.78 6.89
C PHE A 151 -6.61 -9.90 7.26
N THR A 152 -7.49 -10.22 6.32
CA THR A 152 -8.60 -11.18 6.49
C THR A 152 -8.13 -12.63 6.48
N GLN A 153 -8.97 -13.56 6.99
CA GLN A 153 -8.73 -15.01 6.87
C GLN A 153 -8.62 -15.42 5.40
N ARG A 154 -9.45 -14.84 4.51
CA ARG A 154 -9.41 -15.12 3.07
C ARG A 154 -8.05 -14.79 2.45
N LEU A 155 -7.41 -13.69 2.87
CA LEU A 155 -6.07 -13.35 2.39
C LEU A 155 -5.02 -14.36 2.90
N ILE A 156 -5.15 -14.85 4.14
CA ILE A 156 -4.31 -15.94 4.67
C ILE A 156 -4.47 -17.21 3.84
N ASP A 157 -5.72 -17.56 3.48
CA ASP A 157 -6.02 -18.73 2.66
C ASP A 157 -5.42 -18.62 1.24
N VAL A 158 -5.35 -17.40 0.68
CA VAL A 158 -4.67 -17.14 -0.60
C VAL A 158 -3.18 -17.41 -0.50
N TYR A 159 -2.52 -17.02 0.60
CA TYR A 159 -1.12 -17.39 0.82
C TYR A 159 -0.91 -18.92 0.86
N ALA A 160 -1.86 -19.67 1.40
CA ALA A 160 -1.81 -21.13 1.39
C ALA A 160 -1.99 -21.73 -0.01
N LYS A 161 -2.85 -21.13 -0.85
CA LYS A 161 -3.31 -21.70 -2.13
C LYS A 161 -2.51 -21.24 -3.34
N VAL A 162 -1.96 -20.00 -3.32
CA VAL A 162 -1.32 -19.37 -4.48
C VAL A 162 0.20 -19.40 -4.35
N PRO A 163 0.89 -20.38 -4.95
CA PRO A 163 2.36 -20.48 -4.83
C PRO A 163 3.11 -19.31 -5.48
N LYS A 164 2.51 -18.65 -6.48
CA LYS A 164 3.08 -17.47 -7.13
C LYS A 164 3.11 -16.24 -6.24
N LEU A 165 2.28 -16.18 -5.17
CA LEU A 165 2.39 -15.15 -4.15
C LEU A 165 3.62 -15.41 -3.29
N VAL A 166 4.56 -14.47 -3.27
CA VAL A 166 5.86 -14.65 -2.61
C VAL A 166 5.73 -14.82 -1.09
N SER A 167 6.59 -15.65 -0.49
CA SER A 167 6.67 -15.83 0.97
C SER A 167 7.33 -14.63 1.67
N HIS A 168 6.83 -13.44 1.37
CA HIS A 168 7.26 -12.18 1.98
C HIS A 168 6.05 -11.35 2.35
N LEU A 169 6.02 -10.85 3.58
CA LEU A 169 4.95 -9.97 4.07
C LEU A 169 5.56 -8.75 4.75
N HIS A 170 5.27 -7.58 4.20
CA HIS A 170 5.48 -6.31 4.90
C HIS A 170 4.16 -5.88 5.55
N LEU A 171 4.08 -5.95 6.88
CA LEU A 171 2.86 -5.64 7.64
C LEU A 171 3.20 -4.69 8.80
N PRO A 172 3.12 -3.37 8.58
CA PRO A 172 3.46 -2.37 9.57
C PRO A 172 2.59 -2.43 10.82
N VAL A 173 3.16 -2.84 11.96
CA VAL A 173 2.46 -2.87 13.25
C VAL A 173 2.46 -1.51 13.93
N GLN A 174 3.52 -0.75 13.78
CA GLN A 174 3.84 0.56 14.34
C GLN A 174 4.26 0.52 15.82
N HIS A 175 3.60 -0.24 16.69
CA HIS A 175 3.96 -0.36 18.11
C HIS A 175 3.52 -1.68 18.72
N GLY A 176 4.16 -2.08 19.83
CA GLY A 176 3.85 -3.31 20.58
C GLY A 176 2.89 -3.14 21.76
N SER A 177 2.53 -1.90 22.10
CA SER A 177 1.63 -1.58 23.22
C SER A 177 0.25 -1.19 22.73
N ASP A 178 -0.81 -1.76 23.32
CA ASP A 178 -2.20 -1.47 22.96
C ASP A 178 -2.59 -0.02 23.25
N SER A 179 -2.02 0.61 24.30
CA SER A 179 -2.22 2.04 24.57
C SER A 179 -1.71 2.91 23.41
N MET A 180 -0.52 2.58 22.90
CA MET A 180 0.08 3.30 21.75
C MET A 180 -0.65 3.00 20.45
N LEU A 181 -1.03 1.76 20.19
CA LEU A 181 -1.84 1.39 19.02
C LEU A 181 -3.18 2.13 19.02
N SER A 182 -3.81 2.26 20.18
CA SER A 182 -5.05 3.05 20.33
C SER A 182 -4.82 4.54 20.09
N ALA A 183 -3.78 5.13 20.69
CA ALA A 183 -3.42 6.54 20.47
C ALA A 183 -3.07 6.84 19.01
N MET A 184 -2.43 5.89 18.31
CA MET A 184 -2.14 5.92 16.88
C MET A 184 -3.38 5.65 16.00
N LYS A 185 -4.55 5.32 16.58
CA LYS A 185 -5.79 4.96 15.87
C LYS A 185 -5.63 3.76 14.93
N ARG A 186 -4.89 2.73 15.36
CA ARG A 186 -4.63 1.55 14.51
C ARG A 186 -5.84 0.61 14.40
N GLY A 187 -6.73 0.60 15.40
CA GLY A 187 -7.98 -0.18 15.39
C GLY A 187 -7.80 -1.69 15.52
N TYR A 188 -6.68 -2.13 16.08
CA TYR A 188 -6.37 -3.51 16.44
C TYR A 188 -5.41 -3.51 17.64
N THR A 189 -5.33 -4.67 18.32
CA THR A 189 -4.45 -4.92 19.46
C THR A 189 -3.17 -5.66 19.07
N ALA A 190 -2.16 -5.62 19.94
CA ALA A 190 -0.93 -6.39 19.78
C ALA A 190 -1.20 -7.90 19.68
N LEU A 191 -2.21 -8.39 20.40
CA LEU A 191 -2.60 -9.81 20.36
C LEU A 191 -3.21 -10.22 19.02
N GLU A 192 -4.07 -9.37 18.44
CA GLU A 192 -4.66 -9.59 17.10
C GLU A 192 -3.56 -9.63 16.05
N TYR A 193 -2.62 -8.69 16.10
CA TYR A 193 -1.46 -8.69 15.19
C TYR A 193 -0.64 -9.99 15.31
N LYS A 194 -0.28 -10.39 16.53
CA LYS A 194 0.44 -11.66 16.77
C LYS A 194 -0.34 -12.87 16.26
N SER A 195 -1.67 -12.85 16.36
CA SER A 195 -2.53 -13.92 15.84
C SER A 195 -2.45 -14.02 14.31
N ILE A 196 -2.45 -12.89 13.61
CA ILE A 196 -2.26 -12.84 12.14
C ILE A 196 -0.93 -13.50 11.77
N ILE A 197 0.18 -13.06 12.40
CA ILE A 197 1.51 -13.58 12.08
C ILE A 197 1.62 -15.08 12.35
N ARG A 198 1.04 -15.55 13.46
CA ARG A 198 1.01 -16.99 13.78
C ARG A 198 0.27 -17.81 12.71
N LYS A 199 -0.89 -17.33 12.26
CA LYS A 199 -1.66 -17.97 11.18
C LYS A 199 -0.88 -17.97 9.87
N MET A 200 -0.22 -16.84 9.53
CA MET A 200 0.60 -16.73 8.34
C MET A 200 1.76 -17.72 8.33
N ARG A 201 2.48 -17.84 9.44
CA ARG A 201 3.58 -18.82 9.57
C ARG A 201 3.10 -20.27 9.56
N ALA A 202 1.87 -20.52 9.96
CA ALA A 202 1.27 -21.87 9.87
C ALA A 202 1.04 -22.30 8.38
N VAL A 203 0.66 -21.36 7.50
CA VAL A 203 0.41 -21.65 6.09
C VAL A 203 1.64 -21.42 5.20
N ARG A 204 2.59 -20.58 5.65
CA ARG A 204 3.88 -20.28 4.97
C ARG A 204 4.99 -20.29 6.00
N PRO A 205 5.57 -21.47 6.32
CA PRO A 205 6.63 -21.59 7.32
C PRO A 205 7.91 -20.84 6.97
N ASP A 206 8.16 -20.62 5.68
CA ASP A 206 9.28 -19.87 5.10
C ASP A 206 9.00 -18.37 4.94
N LEU A 207 7.92 -17.86 5.57
CA LEU A 207 7.52 -16.46 5.46
C LEU A 207 8.59 -15.53 6.04
N THR A 208 9.10 -14.63 5.21
CA THR A 208 9.89 -13.49 5.66
C THR A 208 8.97 -12.35 6.03
N LEU A 209 9.16 -11.79 7.22
CA LEU A 209 8.31 -10.76 7.80
C LEU A 209 9.06 -9.45 7.99
N SER A 210 8.51 -8.36 7.50
CA SER A 210 9.01 -7.02 7.79
C SER A 210 7.92 -6.11 8.35
N SER A 211 8.33 -5.09 9.11
CA SER A 211 7.39 -4.16 9.76
C SER A 211 8.02 -2.79 9.97
N ASP A 212 7.18 -1.79 10.21
CA ASP A 212 7.57 -0.46 10.63
C ASP A 212 7.23 -0.27 12.11
N PHE A 213 8.09 0.52 12.79
CA PHE A 213 7.93 0.90 14.18
C PHE A 213 8.12 2.39 14.37
N ILE A 214 7.30 2.98 15.23
CA ILE A 214 7.42 4.37 15.66
C ILE A 214 7.69 4.36 17.16
N VAL A 215 8.77 5.07 17.58
CA VAL A 215 9.14 5.25 18.98
C VAL A 215 9.10 6.74 19.33
N GLY A 216 8.92 7.07 20.62
CA GLY A 216 8.78 8.45 21.08
C GLY A 216 7.43 9.08 20.71
N PHE A 217 6.40 8.26 20.45
CA PHE A 217 5.06 8.76 20.19
C PHE A 217 4.49 9.47 21.44
N PRO A 218 3.75 10.59 21.30
CA PRO A 218 3.23 11.32 22.45
C PRO A 218 2.47 10.45 23.44
N GLY A 219 2.91 10.45 24.69
CA GLY A 219 2.36 9.62 25.76
C GLY A 219 2.97 8.24 25.90
N GLU A 220 3.96 7.87 25.09
CA GLU A 220 4.70 6.63 25.24
C GLU A 220 5.47 6.61 26.57
N THR A 221 5.33 5.53 27.32
CA THR A 221 6.06 5.28 28.57
C THR A 221 7.14 4.22 28.36
N GLU A 222 8.10 4.13 29.29
CA GLU A 222 9.11 3.05 29.27
C GLU A 222 8.45 1.66 29.23
N ALA A 223 7.38 1.45 30.00
CA ALA A 223 6.63 0.21 29.97
C ALA A 223 5.97 -0.09 28.60
N ASP A 224 5.61 0.94 27.82
CA ASP A 224 5.10 0.74 26.46
C ASP A 224 6.24 0.38 25.51
N PHE A 225 7.39 1.03 25.66
CA PHE A 225 8.58 0.68 24.87
C PHE A 225 9.08 -0.74 25.15
N GLU A 226 9.07 -1.19 26.41
CA GLU A 226 9.39 -2.58 26.76
C GLU A 226 8.46 -3.60 26.07
N LYS A 227 7.15 -3.27 25.93
CA LYS A 227 6.20 -4.12 25.18
C LYS A 227 6.55 -4.16 23.68
N LEU A 228 7.04 -3.04 23.12
CA LEU A 228 7.52 -3.02 21.75
C LEU A 228 8.73 -3.94 21.57
N LEU A 229 9.74 -3.82 22.43
CA LEU A 229 10.92 -4.69 22.40
C LEU A 229 10.54 -6.16 22.53
N LYS A 230 9.61 -6.47 23.45
CA LYS A 230 9.09 -7.83 23.62
C LYS A 230 8.39 -8.34 22.36
N MET A 231 7.61 -7.51 21.67
CA MET A 231 6.98 -7.88 20.40
C MET A 231 8.02 -8.21 19.33
N VAL A 232 9.07 -7.41 19.21
CA VAL A 232 10.17 -7.65 18.25
C VAL A 232 10.84 -8.99 18.54
N GLN A 233 11.14 -9.27 19.82
CA GLN A 233 11.73 -10.54 20.24
C GLN A 233 10.81 -11.75 20.00
N ASP A 234 9.52 -11.63 20.33
CA ASP A 234 8.55 -12.71 20.18
C ASP A 234 8.29 -13.06 18.70
N LEU A 235 8.25 -12.05 17.82
CA LEU A 235 7.86 -12.23 16.42
C LEU A 235 9.04 -12.42 15.49
N GLN A 236 10.26 -12.07 15.89
CA GLN A 236 11.47 -12.29 15.10
C GLN A 236 11.30 -11.79 13.65
N PHE A 237 11.20 -10.47 13.48
CA PHE A 237 11.12 -9.86 12.15
C PHE A 237 12.46 -10.02 11.40
N ASP A 238 12.38 -10.34 10.11
CA ASP A 238 13.56 -10.45 9.24
C ASP A 238 14.13 -9.08 8.90
N ASN A 239 13.26 -8.07 8.80
CA ASN A 239 13.63 -6.67 8.59
C ASN A 239 12.66 -5.72 9.30
N SER A 240 13.15 -4.56 9.70
CA SER A 240 12.32 -3.52 10.31
C SER A 240 12.83 -2.13 10.00
N PHE A 241 11.89 -1.19 9.85
CA PHE A 241 12.16 0.23 9.74
C PHE A 241 11.68 0.91 11.00
N CYS A 242 12.59 1.59 11.71
CA CYS A 242 12.30 2.25 12.98
C CYS A 242 12.37 3.76 12.80
N PHE A 243 11.34 4.46 13.25
CA PHE A 243 11.23 5.92 13.13
C PHE A 243 11.05 6.54 14.50
N ILE A 244 11.78 7.61 14.77
CA ILE A 244 11.51 8.46 15.92
C ILE A 244 10.40 9.43 15.51
N PHE A 245 9.36 9.51 16.34
CA PHE A 245 8.25 10.43 16.08
C PHE A 245 8.74 11.89 16.15
N SER A 246 8.40 12.69 15.12
CA SER A 246 8.79 14.09 15.02
C SER A 246 7.70 14.95 14.37
#